data_a94a25743965e5215466710efc91c0dd
#
_entry.id   a94a25743965e5215466710efc91c0dd
#
_cell.length_a   1.000
_cell.length_b   1.000
_cell.length_c   1.000
_cell.angle_alpha   90.00
_cell.angle_beta   90.00
_cell.angle_gamma   90.00
#
_symmetry.space_group_name_H-M   'P 1'
#
loop_
_entity.id
_entity.type
_entity.pdbx_description
1 polymer ?
#
loop_
_entity_poly.entity_id
_entity_poly.type
_entity_poly.pdbx_seq_one_letter_code
_entity_poly.pdbx_strand_id
1 'polypeptide(L)'
;MVLSSSPQGETAYLDADLKDTDEILAGAARLLDLSQPVGVMLVAVLHMLRDEEDPQAVVDRLMAAVPAGSFLVISHLASDIQQEAMAEMGRRLNQAMTQQFTMRSHAQVTAFFDGLTLVDPGVVLTHQWRPDDEAGAATPGVLWAGAARKD
;
A
#
# COMPACT_ATOMS: atom_id res chain seq x y z
N MET A 1 -16.96 14.63 -3.66
CA MET A 1 -16.90 15.17 -2.27
C MET A 1 -15.50 15.75 -2.12
N VAL A 2 -15.35 17.05 -2.05
CA VAL A 2 -14.06 17.70 -1.81
C VAL A 2 -13.79 17.58 -0.32
N LEU A 3 -12.72 16.87 0.06
CA LEU A 3 -12.24 16.89 1.44
C LEU A 3 -11.69 18.30 1.68
N SER A 4 -12.26 19.05 2.60
CA SER A 4 -11.75 20.37 2.96
C SER A 4 -10.51 20.20 3.83
N SER A 5 -9.49 21.03 3.58
CA SER A 5 -8.34 21.16 4.46
C SER A 5 -8.80 21.57 5.87
N SER A 6 -8.15 21.02 6.89
CA SER A 6 -8.39 21.39 8.27
C SER A 6 -7.38 22.46 8.71
N PRO A 7 -7.60 23.14 9.86
CA PRO A 7 -6.59 24.05 10.43
C PRO A 7 -5.26 23.35 10.74
N GLN A 8 -5.26 22.00 10.80
CA GLN A 8 -4.08 21.19 11.10
C GLN A 8 -3.31 20.72 9.87
N GLY A 9 -3.84 20.94 8.64
CA GLY A 9 -3.16 20.52 7.43
C GLY A 9 -3.93 20.81 6.16
N GLU A 10 -3.24 20.71 5.04
CA GLU A 10 -3.79 20.83 3.70
C GLU A 10 -3.97 19.46 3.05
N THR A 11 -4.94 19.36 2.12
CA THR A 11 -5.19 18.17 1.29
C THR A 11 -5.21 18.58 -0.16
N ALA A 12 -4.46 17.89 -0.99
CA ALA A 12 -4.51 18.03 -2.44
C ALA A 12 -4.75 16.67 -3.11
N TYR A 13 -5.35 16.71 -4.29
CA TYR A 13 -5.50 15.53 -5.15
C TYR A 13 -4.59 15.68 -6.35
N LEU A 14 -3.97 14.58 -6.73
CA LEU A 14 -3.15 14.47 -7.91
C LEU A 14 -3.78 13.41 -8.83
N ASP A 15 -4.09 13.80 -10.06
CA ASP A 15 -4.51 12.87 -11.11
C ASP A 15 -3.26 12.38 -11.85
N ALA A 16 -2.79 11.18 -11.47
CA ALA A 16 -1.58 10.58 -12.02
C ALA A 16 -1.69 9.05 -12.01
N ASP A 17 -1.05 8.38 -12.96
CA ASP A 17 -0.87 6.92 -12.92
C ASP A 17 0.14 6.56 -11.82
N LEU A 18 -0.13 5.51 -11.06
CA LEU A 18 0.77 5.03 -10.00
C LEU A 18 2.19 4.72 -10.52
N LYS A 19 2.33 4.36 -11.78
CA LYS A 19 3.62 4.11 -12.45
C LYS A 19 4.42 5.38 -12.73
N ASP A 20 3.74 6.51 -12.84
CA ASP A 20 4.39 7.81 -13.08
C ASP A 20 4.87 8.42 -11.76
N THR A 21 5.74 7.69 -11.07
CA THR A 21 6.25 8.06 -9.73
C THR A 21 6.91 9.42 -9.69
N ASP A 22 7.55 9.86 -10.78
CA ASP A 22 8.18 11.19 -10.86
C ASP A 22 7.12 12.30 -10.89
N GLU A 23 6.00 12.10 -11.58
CA GLU A 23 4.87 13.02 -11.56
C GLU A 23 4.22 13.09 -10.16
N ILE A 24 4.03 11.93 -9.53
CA ILE A 24 3.51 11.84 -8.16
C ILE A 24 4.40 12.61 -7.20
N LEU A 25 5.73 12.38 -7.25
CA LEU A 25 6.69 13.06 -6.38
C LEU A 25 6.75 14.57 -6.63
N ALA A 26 6.74 14.99 -7.89
CA ALA A 26 6.69 16.42 -8.25
C ALA A 26 5.39 17.10 -7.79
N GLY A 27 4.27 16.37 -7.87
CA GLY A 27 2.99 16.82 -7.34
C GLY A 27 2.97 16.93 -5.82
N ALA A 28 3.47 15.91 -5.14
CA ALA A 28 3.56 15.87 -3.68
C ALA A 28 4.47 16.98 -3.11
N ALA A 29 5.60 17.27 -3.77
CA ALA A 29 6.55 18.31 -3.38
C ALA A 29 5.98 19.73 -3.42
N ARG A 30 4.82 19.94 -4.03
CA ARG A 30 4.13 21.24 -4.00
C ARG A 30 3.47 21.52 -2.65
N LEU A 31 3.17 20.46 -1.90
CA LEU A 31 2.48 20.54 -0.62
C LEU A 31 3.35 20.05 0.54
N LEU A 32 4.19 19.06 0.30
CA LEU A 32 5.01 18.40 1.31
C LEU A 32 6.48 18.81 1.18
N ASP A 33 7.14 19.00 2.31
CA ASP A 33 8.61 19.09 2.37
C ASP A 33 9.20 17.68 2.39
N LEU A 34 9.58 17.16 1.21
CA LEU A 34 10.16 15.82 1.08
C LEU A 34 11.56 15.68 1.70
N SER A 35 12.14 16.75 2.29
CA SER A 35 13.35 16.64 3.12
C SER A 35 13.03 16.23 4.56
N GLN A 36 11.77 16.25 4.94
CA GLN A 36 11.28 15.78 6.24
C GLN A 36 10.69 14.36 6.14
N PRO A 37 10.64 13.59 7.24
CA PRO A 37 10.01 12.28 7.25
C PRO A 37 8.56 12.30 6.76
N VAL A 38 8.21 11.41 5.85
CA VAL A 38 6.90 11.29 5.19
C VAL A 38 6.34 9.88 5.37
N GLY A 39 5.03 9.78 5.56
CA GLY A 39 4.32 8.51 5.45
C GLY A 39 3.88 8.24 4.02
N VAL A 40 4.47 7.26 3.35
CA VAL A 40 4.03 6.77 2.04
C VAL A 40 3.02 5.66 2.26
N MET A 41 1.78 5.83 1.79
CA MET A 41 0.69 4.88 2.02
C MET A 41 0.17 4.34 0.69
N LEU A 42 0.40 3.06 0.43
CA LEU A 42 -0.07 2.32 -0.75
C LEU A 42 -1.19 1.35 -0.33
N VAL A 43 -2.32 1.93 0.07
CA VAL A 43 -3.46 1.21 0.63
C VAL A 43 -4.36 0.70 -0.49
N ALA A 44 -4.42 -0.63 -0.64
CA ALA A 44 -5.24 -1.33 -1.63
C ALA A 44 -5.04 -0.82 -3.08
N VAL A 45 -3.81 -0.52 -3.47
CA VAL A 45 -3.51 0.03 -4.80
C VAL A 45 -2.47 -0.80 -5.57
N LEU A 46 -1.45 -1.39 -4.91
CA LEU A 46 -0.40 -2.15 -5.60
C LEU A 46 -0.91 -3.42 -6.32
N HIS A 47 -2.04 -3.96 -5.91
CA HIS A 47 -2.66 -5.08 -6.62
C HIS A 47 -3.27 -4.70 -7.98
N MET A 48 -3.34 -3.41 -8.30
CA MET A 48 -3.70 -2.92 -9.63
C MET A 48 -2.53 -2.97 -10.62
N LEU A 49 -1.31 -3.22 -10.14
CA LEU A 49 -0.14 -3.42 -10.98
C LEU A 49 0.14 -4.91 -11.15
N ARG A 50 0.35 -5.33 -12.40
CA ARG A 50 0.81 -6.68 -12.73
C ARG A 50 2.30 -6.81 -12.41
N ASP A 51 2.79 -8.05 -12.33
CA ASP A 51 4.21 -8.29 -12.03
C ASP A 51 5.13 -7.74 -13.14
N GLU A 52 4.65 -7.77 -14.41
CA GLU A 52 5.39 -7.22 -15.55
C GLU A 52 5.51 -5.68 -15.52
N GLU A 53 4.69 -5.01 -14.70
CA GLU A 53 4.72 -3.55 -14.51
C GLU A 53 5.64 -3.13 -13.36
N ASP A 54 6.37 -4.08 -12.78
CA ASP A 54 7.39 -3.89 -11.74
C ASP A 54 6.91 -3.03 -10.55
N PRO A 55 5.92 -3.53 -9.77
CA PRO A 55 5.42 -2.78 -8.61
C PRO A 55 6.49 -2.54 -7.53
N GLN A 56 7.57 -3.36 -7.49
CA GLN A 56 8.69 -3.12 -6.58
C GLN A 56 9.43 -1.83 -6.95
N ALA A 57 9.68 -1.59 -8.24
CA ALA A 57 10.33 -0.35 -8.69
C ALA A 57 9.53 0.90 -8.31
N VAL A 58 8.19 0.83 -8.32
CA VAL A 58 7.32 1.92 -7.85
C VAL A 58 7.57 2.20 -6.36
N VAL A 59 7.58 1.15 -5.53
CA VAL A 59 7.85 1.28 -4.08
C VAL A 59 9.25 1.86 -3.84
N ASP A 60 10.25 1.28 -4.50
CA ASP A 60 11.65 1.69 -4.36
C ASP A 60 11.84 3.16 -4.75
N ARG A 61 11.22 3.59 -5.84
CA ARG A 61 11.30 4.98 -6.32
C ARG A 61 10.67 5.97 -5.33
N LEU A 62 9.49 5.64 -4.80
CA LEU A 62 8.82 6.46 -3.81
C LEU A 62 9.63 6.55 -2.51
N MET A 63 10.14 5.42 -2.02
CA MET A 63 10.93 5.39 -0.80
C MET A 63 12.32 6.00 -0.97
N ALA A 64 12.92 5.96 -2.16
CA ALA A 64 14.19 6.65 -2.43
C ALA A 64 14.07 8.17 -2.32
N ALA A 65 12.89 8.74 -2.58
CA ALA A 65 12.66 10.19 -2.59
C ALA A 65 12.43 10.80 -1.21
N VAL A 66 12.28 9.98 -0.16
CA VAL A 66 11.99 10.45 1.21
C VAL A 66 13.17 10.11 2.15
N PRO A 67 13.43 10.89 3.22
CA PRO A 67 14.57 10.67 4.10
C PRO A 67 14.36 9.52 5.09
N ALA A 68 15.42 9.16 5.80
CA ALA A 68 15.38 8.32 6.99
C ALA A 68 14.34 8.84 7.99
N GLY A 69 13.67 7.93 8.70
CA GLY A 69 12.54 8.24 9.57
C GLY A 69 11.19 8.27 8.88
N SER A 70 11.14 8.18 7.54
CA SER A 70 9.91 8.00 6.76
C SER A 70 9.34 6.60 6.92
N PHE A 71 8.04 6.46 6.68
CA PHE A 71 7.34 5.18 6.78
C PHE A 71 6.71 4.77 5.46
N LEU A 72 6.69 3.47 5.20
CA LEU A 72 5.92 2.83 4.15
C LEU A 72 4.79 2.02 4.78
N VAL A 73 3.56 2.21 4.32
CA VAL A 73 2.40 1.41 4.71
C VAL A 73 1.79 0.79 3.46
N ILE A 74 1.60 -0.51 3.48
CA ILE A 74 0.98 -1.24 2.36
C ILE A 74 -0.18 -2.07 2.88
N SER A 75 -1.30 -2.09 2.13
CA SER A 75 -2.27 -3.18 2.20
C SER A 75 -2.51 -3.76 0.80
N HIS A 76 -2.63 -5.09 0.72
CA HIS A 76 -2.62 -5.82 -0.54
C HIS A 76 -3.53 -7.04 -0.51
N LEU A 77 -4.27 -7.30 -1.60
CA LEU A 77 -5.10 -8.51 -1.73
C LEU A 77 -4.24 -9.78 -1.62
N ALA A 78 -4.65 -10.67 -0.73
CA ALA A 78 -3.95 -11.92 -0.44
C ALA A 78 -4.32 -13.02 -1.44
N SER A 79 -3.34 -13.81 -1.88
CA SER A 79 -3.56 -14.97 -2.76
C SER A 79 -3.49 -16.32 -2.01
N ASP A 80 -2.91 -16.32 -0.81
CA ASP A 80 -2.54 -17.52 -0.05
C ASP A 80 -3.42 -17.78 1.18
N ILE A 81 -4.50 -17.02 1.33
CA ILE A 81 -5.56 -17.27 2.32
C ILE A 81 -6.83 -17.68 1.58
N GLN A 82 -7.61 -18.63 2.11
CA GLN A 82 -8.85 -19.12 1.49
C GLN A 82 -8.72 -19.29 -0.03
N GLN A 83 -7.67 -19.95 -0.48
CA GLN A 83 -7.15 -19.94 -1.85
C GLN A 83 -8.22 -20.09 -2.94
N GLU A 84 -9.17 -21.02 -2.76
CA GLU A 84 -10.24 -21.24 -3.75
C GLU A 84 -11.17 -20.01 -3.86
N ALA A 85 -11.58 -19.45 -2.72
CA ALA A 85 -12.46 -18.28 -2.69
C ALA A 85 -11.75 -17.04 -3.26
N MET A 86 -10.48 -16.86 -2.93
CA MET A 86 -9.67 -15.74 -3.45
C MET A 86 -9.40 -15.88 -4.96
N ALA A 87 -9.10 -17.09 -5.44
CA ALA A 87 -8.94 -17.34 -6.87
C ALA A 87 -10.25 -17.07 -7.65
N GLU A 88 -11.40 -17.49 -7.10
CA GLU A 88 -12.69 -17.19 -7.71
C GLU A 88 -13.01 -15.69 -7.69
N MET A 89 -12.75 -15.01 -6.59
CA MET A 89 -12.90 -13.56 -6.48
C MET A 89 -12.03 -12.84 -7.52
N GLY A 90 -10.76 -13.23 -7.65
CA GLY A 90 -9.85 -12.66 -8.65
C GLY A 90 -10.34 -12.84 -10.07
N ARG A 91 -10.82 -14.04 -10.42
CA ARG A 91 -11.42 -14.28 -11.75
C ARG A 91 -12.61 -13.37 -12.01
N ARG A 92 -13.53 -13.22 -11.06
CA ARG A 92 -14.72 -12.37 -11.19
C ARG A 92 -14.36 -10.89 -11.31
N LEU A 93 -13.43 -10.40 -10.49
CA LEU A 93 -12.94 -9.03 -10.58
C LEU A 93 -12.33 -8.76 -11.96
N ASN A 94 -11.43 -9.63 -12.42
CA ASN A 94 -10.73 -9.48 -13.69
C ASN A 94 -11.66 -9.64 -14.92
N GLN A 95 -12.81 -10.31 -14.77
CA GLN A 95 -13.83 -10.37 -15.82
C GLN A 95 -14.74 -9.14 -15.83
N ALA A 96 -14.99 -8.55 -14.67
CA ALA A 96 -15.93 -7.44 -14.53
C ALA A 96 -15.28 -6.06 -14.72
N MET A 97 -13.97 -5.97 -14.57
CA MET A 97 -13.23 -4.70 -14.59
C MET A 97 -12.22 -4.67 -15.74
N THR A 98 -12.03 -3.48 -16.31
CA THR A 98 -11.01 -3.26 -17.35
C THR A 98 -9.59 -3.37 -16.77
N GLN A 99 -9.40 -2.92 -15.52
CA GLN A 99 -8.15 -3.06 -14.79
C GLN A 99 -8.03 -4.46 -14.21
N GLN A 100 -6.93 -5.13 -14.49
CA GLN A 100 -6.65 -6.45 -13.92
C GLN A 100 -6.05 -6.31 -12.51
N PHE A 101 -6.46 -7.22 -11.62
CA PHE A 101 -5.96 -7.31 -10.26
C PHE A 101 -4.99 -8.48 -10.14
N THR A 102 -3.84 -8.23 -9.55
CA THR A 102 -2.83 -9.23 -9.20
C THR A 102 -2.84 -9.44 -7.70
N MET A 103 -3.25 -10.62 -7.25
CA MET A 103 -3.19 -11.00 -5.83
C MET A 103 -1.80 -11.56 -5.51
N ARG A 104 -1.28 -11.27 -4.31
CA ARG A 104 0.07 -11.70 -3.91
C ARG A 104 0.04 -12.46 -2.60
N SER A 105 0.97 -13.40 -2.45
CA SER A 105 1.16 -14.15 -1.21
C SER A 105 1.77 -13.26 -0.12
N HIS A 106 1.70 -13.73 1.14
CA HIS A 106 2.36 -13.09 2.27
C HIS A 106 3.84 -12.76 1.97
N ALA A 107 4.58 -13.74 1.43
CA ALA A 107 5.99 -13.57 1.10
C ALA A 107 6.22 -12.48 0.04
N GLN A 108 5.39 -12.43 -1.01
CA GLN A 108 5.48 -11.41 -2.06
C GLN A 108 5.14 -10.01 -1.53
N VAL A 109 4.15 -9.91 -0.62
CA VAL A 109 3.82 -8.61 0.00
C VAL A 109 4.91 -8.17 0.97
N THR A 110 5.51 -9.12 1.71
CA THR A 110 6.63 -8.84 2.61
C THR A 110 7.85 -8.29 1.86
N ALA A 111 8.11 -8.80 0.65
CA ALA A 111 9.23 -8.35 -0.18
C ALA A 111 9.17 -6.87 -0.55
N PHE A 112 7.97 -6.26 -0.62
CA PHE A 112 7.86 -4.80 -0.83
C PHE A 112 8.51 -3.95 0.27
N PHE A 113 8.79 -4.54 1.42
CA PHE A 113 9.44 -3.87 2.55
C PHE A 113 10.95 -4.16 2.64
N ASP A 114 11.54 -4.83 1.64
CA ASP A 114 12.97 -5.15 1.65
C ASP A 114 13.81 -3.87 1.79
N GLY A 115 14.82 -3.94 2.67
CA GLY A 115 15.66 -2.78 2.99
C GLY A 115 15.06 -1.78 3.97
N LEU A 116 13.85 -2.03 4.48
CA LEU A 116 13.21 -1.23 5.51
C LEU A 116 13.05 -2.04 6.81
N THR A 117 12.92 -1.35 7.94
CA THR A 117 12.67 -1.98 9.24
C THR A 117 11.17 -2.12 9.48
N LEU A 118 10.66 -3.37 9.43
CA LEU A 118 9.24 -3.66 9.71
C LEU A 118 8.86 -3.24 11.14
N VAL A 119 7.71 -2.60 11.26
CA VAL A 119 7.08 -2.26 12.53
C VAL A 119 6.28 -3.47 13.02
N ASP A 120 6.40 -3.80 14.31
CA ASP A 120 5.61 -4.87 14.94
C ASP A 120 4.10 -4.63 14.78
N PRO A 121 3.32 -5.62 14.34
CA PRO A 121 3.57 -7.06 14.27
C PRO A 121 4.16 -7.59 12.94
N GLY A 122 4.71 -6.77 12.10
CA GLY A 122 5.19 -7.15 10.78
C GLY A 122 4.07 -7.14 9.71
N VAL A 123 4.15 -8.02 8.71
CA VAL A 123 3.09 -8.19 7.72
C VAL A 123 2.10 -9.22 8.24
N VAL A 124 0.86 -8.80 8.46
CA VAL A 124 -0.24 -9.64 8.99
C VAL A 124 -1.53 -9.34 8.23
N LEU A 125 -2.58 -10.11 8.44
CA LEU A 125 -3.90 -9.75 7.93
C LEU A 125 -4.40 -8.46 8.57
N THR A 126 -5.09 -7.61 7.81
CA THR A 126 -5.53 -6.27 8.27
C THR A 126 -6.23 -6.27 9.62
N HIS A 127 -7.10 -7.27 9.88
CA HIS A 127 -7.82 -7.41 11.15
C HIS A 127 -6.91 -7.80 12.33
N GLN A 128 -5.68 -8.25 12.06
CA GLN A 128 -4.66 -8.60 13.07
C GLN A 128 -3.69 -7.46 13.34
N TRP A 129 -3.77 -6.38 12.54
CA TRP A 129 -2.92 -5.21 12.73
C TRP A 129 -3.42 -4.36 13.90
N ARG A 130 -2.86 -4.60 15.11
CA ARG A 130 -3.14 -3.84 16.34
C ARG A 130 -4.63 -3.52 16.52
N PRO A 131 -5.51 -4.54 16.55
CA PRO A 131 -6.94 -4.31 16.74
C PRO A 131 -7.20 -3.70 18.11
N ASP A 132 -8.21 -2.84 18.20
CA ASP A 132 -8.60 -2.19 19.46
C ASP A 132 -9.26 -3.17 20.45
N ASP A 133 -9.86 -4.25 19.93
CA ASP A 133 -10.51 -5.29 20.72
C ASP A 133 -10.42 -6.68 20.05
N GLU A 134 -10.82 -7.73 20.80
CA GLU A 134 -10.83 -9.12 20.31
C GLU A 134 -11.85 -9.33 19.18
N ALA A 135 -12.93 -8.54 19.12
CA ALA A 135 -13.95 -8.64 18.07
C ALA A 135 -13.39 -8.15 16.74
N GLY A 136 -12.62 -7.07 16.75
CA GLY A 136 -11.88 -6.60 15.58
C GLY A 136 -10.88 -7.64 15.07
N ALA A 137 -10.15 -8.29 15.97
CA ALA A 137 -9.18 -9.33 15.64
C ALA A 137 -9.82 -10.59 15.02
N ALA A 138 -11.08 -10.89 15.36
CA ALA A 138 -11.80 -12.07 14.86
C ALA A 138 -12.46 -11.88 13.49
N THR A 139 -12.49 -10.64 12.96
CA THR A 139 -13.13 -10.37 11.67
C THR A 139 -12.27 -10.90 10.52
N PRO A 140 -12.76 -11.82 9.66
CA PRO A 140 -11.96 -12.34 8.56
C PRO A 140 -11.53 -11.23 7.60
N GLY A 141 -10.22 -11.17 7.33
CA GLY A 141 -9.64 -10.24 6.36
C GLY A 141 -9.12 -10.96 5.12
N VAL A 142 -9.06 -10.24 4.01
CA VAL A 142 -8.55 -10.74 2.73
C VAL A 142 -7.35 -9.93 2.23
N LEU A 143 -6.82 -9.08 3.09
CA LEU A 143 -5.70 -8.19 2.79
C LEU A 143 -4.54 -8.44 3.75
N TRP A 144 -3.35 -8.64 3.21
CA TRP A 144 -2.11 -8.47 3.95
C TRP A 144 -1.87 -6.99 4.21
N ALA A 145 -1.41 -6.62 5.38
CA ALA A 145 -1.02 -5.26 5.72
C ALA A 145 0.29 -5.24 6.50
N GLY A 146 1.08 -4.23 6.26
CA GLY A 146 2.32 -3.99 6.95
C GLY A 146 2.69 -2.52 6.97
N ALA A 147 3.56 -2.15 7.90
CA ALA A 147 4.24 -0.87 7.94
C ALA A 147 5.73 -1.10 8.20
N ALA A 148 6.58 -0.28 7.59
CA ALA A 148 8.01 -0.31 7.83
C ALA A 148 8.59 1.10 7.85
N ARG A 149 9.68 1.26 8.60
CA ARG A 149 10.42 2.52 8.68
C ARG A 149 11.67 2.45 7.82
N LYS A 150 11.97 3.55 7.16
CA LYS A 150 13.25 3.80 6.50
C LYS A 150 14.25 4.27 7.55
N ASP A 151 15.36 3.54 7.72
CA ASP A 151 16.44 3.86 8.65
C ASP A 151 17.47 4.82 8.08
#